data_f9c607c9fff4b5577ac2e9b46cc88460
#
_entry.id   f9c607c9fff4b5577ac2e9b46cc88460
#
_cell.length_a   1.000
_cell.length_b   1.000
_cell.length_c   1.000
_cell.angle_alpha   90.00
_cell.angle_beta   90.00
_cell.angle_gamma   90.00
#
_symmetry.space_group_name_H-M   'P 1'
#
loop_
_entity.id
_entity.type
_entity.pdbx_description
1 polymer ?
#
loop_
_entity_poly.entity_id
_entity_poly.type
_entity_poly.pdbx_seq_one_letter_code
_entity_poly.pdbx_strand_id
1 'polypeptide(L)'
;RNRQLELKREREAARKALKDLIHQMLQQIALLGSTTDRFQGKLGAYAETIGAADSLQSLAGIVREMVEESREVQSVVAQTQTRLQDEHARATELTDRVRELEDEIRKLSDEVSTDPLTQIANRRGLMRAFEAEQARVERQGTPLAVGLLDVDNFKKLNDQLGHQTGDE
;
A
#
# COMPACT_ATOMS: atom_id res chain seq x y z
N ARG A 1 -14.50 13.36 15.07
CA ARG A 1 -14.51 13.79 13.65
C ARG A 1 -13.12 14.24 13.19
N ASN A 2 -12.37 15.06 13.98
CA ASN A 2 -11.03 15.51 13.62
C ASN A 2 -10.03 14.34 13.55
N ARG A 3 -10.01 13.42 14.52
CA ARG A 3 -9.10 12.26 14.56
C ARG A 3 -9.24 11.36 13.34
N GLN A 4 -10.47 11.09 12.89
CA GLN A 4 -10.70 10.31 11.67
C GLN A 4 -10.16 10.99 10.40
N LEU A 5 -10.25 12.32 10.32
CA LEU A 5 -9.70 13.09 9.19
C LEU A 5 -8.17 13.09 9.19
N GLU A 6 -7.56 13.18 10.36
CA GLU A 6 -6.10 13.07 10.52
C GLU A 6 -5.59 11.70 10.07
N LEU A 7 -6.17 10.62 10.58
CA LEU A 7 -5.79 9.25 10.20
C LEU A 7 -5.96 8.97 8.69
N LYS A 8 -7.03 9.50 8.09
CA LYS A 8 -7.21 9.40 6.64
C LYS A 8 -6.11 10.13 5.87
N ARG A 9 -5.70 11.31 6.33
CA ARG A 9 -4.59 12.06 5.72
C ARG A 9 -3.26 11.33 5.88
N GLU A 10 -2.99 10.79 7.07
CA GLU A 10 -1.79 9.98 7.33
C GLU A 10 -1.76 8.74 6.43
N ARG A 11 -2.87 8.03 6.30
CA ARG A 11 -2.98 6.87 5.41
C ARG A 11 -2.71 7.24 3.95
N GLU A 12 -3.31 8.33 3.45
CA GLU A 12 -3.09 8.78 2.08
C GLU A 12 -1.62 9.20 1.85
N ALA A 13 -1.00 9.85 2.83
CA ALA A 13 0.42 10.20 2.77
C ALA A 13 1.31 8.95 2.72
N ALA A 14 1.05 7.95 3.58
CA ALA A 14 1.78 6.68 3.58
C ALA A 14 1.60 5.91 2.26
N ARG A 15 0.38 5.85 1.71
CA ARG A 15 0.11 5.23 0.41
C ARG A 15 0.82 5.94 -0.74
N LYS A 16 0.88 7.27 -0.69
CA LYS A 16 1.63 8.05 -1.69
C LYS A 16 3.12 7.74 -1.59
N ALA A 17 3.69 7.79 -0.38
CA ALA A 17 5.09 7.48 -0.16
C ALA A 17 5.45 6.06 -0.64
N LEU A 18 4.59 5.07 -0.41
CA LEU A 18 4.78 3.71 -0.91
C LEU A 18 4.77 3.65 -2.45
N LYS A 19 3.87 4.36 -3.11
CA LYS A 19 3.84 4.43 -4.58
C LYS A 19 5.10 5.09 -5.14
N ASP A 20 5.54 6.19 -4.55
CA ASP A 20 6.74 6.92 -4.96
C ASP A 20 7.99 6.03 -4.80
N LEU A 21 8.08 5.28 -3.70
CA LEU A 21 9.15 4.33 -3.44
C LEU A 21 9.19 3.19 -4.48
N ILE A 22 8.04 2.58 -4.77
CA ILE A 22 7.94 1.54 -5.80
C ILE A 22 8.38 2.09 -7.17
N HIS A 23 8.00 3.31 -7.49
CA HIS A 23 8.43 3.93 -8.74
C HIS A 23 9.94 4.14 -8.81
N GLN A 24 10.57 4.57 -7.72
CA GLN A 24 12.03 4.67 -7.62
C GLN A 24 12.72 3.32 -7.79
N MET A 25 12.21 2.25 -7.14
CA MET A 25 12.75 0.90 -7.32
C MET A 25 12.70 0.45 -8.78
N LEU A 26 11.59 0.68 -9.47
CA LEU A 26 11.46 0.34 -10.89
C LEU A 26 12.44 1.10 -11.78
N GLN A 27 12.69 2.38 -11.49
CA GLN A 27 13.69 3.17 -12.19
C GLN A 27 15.12 2.63 -12.00
N GLN A 28 15.45 2.21 -10.78
CA GLN A 28 16.77 1.62 -10.50
C GLN A 28 16.98 0.29 -11.19
N ILE A 29 15.94 -0.56 -11.23
CA ILE A 29 15.99 -1.83 -11.97
C ILE A 29 16.19 -1.57 -13.47
N ALA A 30 15.49 -0.59 -14.05
CA ALA A 30 15.64 -0.22 -15.45
C ALA A 30 17.07 0.29 -15.75
N LEU A 31 17.65 1.10 -14.86
CA LEU A 31 19.03 1.58 -14.99
C LEU A 31 20.03 0.42 -14.93
N LEU A 32 19.84 -0.53 -14.02
CA LEU A 32 20.68 -1.72 -13.92
C LEU A 32 20.61 -2.55 -15.22
N GLY A 33 19.40 -2.75 -15.77
CA GLY A 33 19.20 -3.43 -17.04
C GLY A 33 19.99 -2.77 -18.17
N SER A 34 19.85 -1.45 -18.35
CA SER A 34 20.57 -0.71 -19.41
C SER A 34 22.10 -0.75 -19.24
N THR A 35 22.59 -0.77 -17.99
CA THR A 35 24.04 -0.90 -17.71
C THR A 35 24.54 -2.28 -18.10
N THR A 36 23.77 -3.32 -17.79
CA THR A 36 24.09 -4.71 -18.14
C THR A 36 24.08 -4.92 -19.66
N ASP A 37 23.10 -4.39 -20.36
CA ASP A 37 22.97 -4.49 -21.82
C ASP A 37 24.16 -3.80 -22.52
N ARG A 38 24.57 -2.62 -22.03
CA ARG A 38 25.73 -1.90 -22.55
C ARG A 38 27.04 -2.71 -22.35
N PHE A 39 27.20 -3.30 -21.17
CA PHE A 39 28.37 -4.15 -20.89
C PHE A 39 28.37 -5.39 -21.79
N GLN A 40 27.25 -6.02 -22.02
CA GLN A 40 27.12 -7.18 -22.90
C GLN A 40 27.49 -6.83 -24.36
N GLY A 41 27.05 -5.66 -24.84
CA GLY A 41 27.46 -5.14 -26.16
C GLY A 41 28.99 -4.95 -26.30
N LYS A 42 29.63 -4.41 -25.25
CA LYS A 42 31.07 -4.22 -25.23
C LYS A 42 31.86 -5.54 -25.18
N LEU A 43 31.35 -6.56 -24.48
CA LEU A 43 31.96 -7.89 -24.49
C LEU A 43 32.04 -8.47 -25.91
N GLY A 44 31.03 -8.26 -26.74
CA GLY A 44 31.04 -8.63 -28.15
C GLY A 44 32.15 -7.91 -28.92
N ALA A 45 32.28 -6.59 -28.74
CA ALA A 45 33.37 -5.80 -29.36
C ALA A 45 34.76 -6.23 -28.89
N TYR A 46 34.93 -6.55 -27.60
CA TYR A 46 36.17 -7.09 -27.08
C TYR A 46 36.51 -8.45 -27.72
N ALA A 47 35.57 -9.33 -27.89
CA ALA A 47 35.78 -10.62 -28.54
C ALA A 47 36.28 -10.46 -29.99
N GLU A 48 35.72 -9.54 -30.77
CA GLU A 48 36.18 -9.21 -32.13
C GLU A 48 37.59 -8.63 -32.11
N THR A 49 37.88 -7.68 -31.21
CA THR A 49 39.17 -7.04 -31.10
C THR A 49 40.28 -8.02 -30.67
N ILE A 50 39.96 -8.96 -29.77
CA ILE A 50 40.87 -10.04 -29.36
C ILE A 50 41.18 -10.95 -30.54
N GLY A 51 40.16 -11.27 -31.37
CA GLY A 51 40.34 -12.09 -32.56
C GLY A 51 41.22 -11.43 -33.64
N ALA A 52 41.28 -10.11 -33.67
CA ALA A 52 42.05 -9.31 -34.60
C ALA A 52 43.44 -8.85 -34.05
N ALA A 53 43.77 -9.17 -32.79
CA ALA A 53 44.98 -8.68 -32.15
C ALA A 53 46.24 -9.42 -32.61
N ASP A 54 47.18 -8.69 -33.19
CA ASP A 54 48.45 -9.25 -33.73
C ASP A 54 49.61 -9.25 -32.72
N SER A 55 49.42 -8.76 -31.49
CA SER A 55 50.48 -8.67 -30.49
C SER A 55 50.01 -8.95 -29.06
N LEU A 56 50.88 -9.54 -28.23
CA LEU A 56 50.68 -9.72 -26.79
C LEU A 56 50.42 -8.40 -26.05
N GLN A 57 51.01 -7.30 -26.53
CA GLN A 57 50.84 -5.99 -25.92
C GLN A 57 49.46 -5.40 -26.17
N SER A 58 48.90 -5.62 -27.36
CA SER A 58 47.51 -5.28 -27.71
C SER A 58 46.52 -6.09 -26.87
N LEU A 59 46.71 -7.40 -26.77
CA LEU A 59 45.87 -8.28 -25.93
C LEU A 59 45.89 -7.86 -24.46
N ALA A 60 47.04 -7.52 -23.89
CA ALA A 60 47.15 -7.06 -22.51
C ALA A 60 46.36 -5.75 -22.25
N GLY A 61 46.35 -4.85 -23.24
CA GLY A 61 45.56 -3.62 -23.18
C GLY A 61 44.07 -3.89 -23.12
N ILE A 62 43.55 -4.72 -24.02
CA ILE A 62 42.15 -5.09 -24.12
C ILE A 62 41.67 -5.80 -22.82
N VAL A 63 42.47 -6.74 -22.32
CA VAL A 63 42.13 -7.46 -21.07
C VAL A 63 42.09 -6.51 -19.88
N ARG A 64 42.97 -5.52 -19.80
CA ARG A 64 42.96 -4.53 -18.72
C ARG A 64 41.70 -3.68 -18.77
N GLU A 65 41.34 -3.18 -19.94
CA GLU A 65 40.10 -2.40 -20.14
C GLU A 65 38.87 -3.21 -19.77
N MET A 66 38.79 -4.47 -20.19
CA MET A 66 37.71 -5.38 -19.88
C MET A 66 37.56 -5.65 -18.36
N VAL A 67 38.72 -5.78 -17.66
CA VAL A 67 38.73 -5.94 -16.19
C VAL A 67 38.24 -4.67 -15.47
N GLU A 68 38.67 -3.50 -15.91
CA GLU A 68 38.27 -2.22 -15.34
C GLU A 68 36.74 -2.04 -15.51
N GLU A 69 36.21 -2.28 -16.68
CA GLU A 69 34.81 -2.17 -16.97
C GLU A 69 33.96 -3.20 -16.22
N SER A 70 34.44 -4.43 -16.10
CA SER A 70 33.81 -5.46 -15.28
C SER A 70 33.72 -5.05 -13.81
N ARG A 71 34.75 -4.40 -13.26
CA ARG A 71 34.72 -3.87 -11.88
C ARG A 71 33.70 -2.73 -11.72
N GLU A 72 33.59 -1.85 -12.72
CA GLU A 72 32.62 -0.79 -12.72
C GLU A 72 31.19 -1.35 -12.66
N VAL A 73 30.88 -2.32 -13.51
CA VAL A 73 29.56 -2.99 -13.51
C VAL A 73 29.29 -3.69 -12.19
N GLN A 74 30.28 -4.41 -11.63
CA GLN A 74 30.14 -5.06 -10.32
C GLN A 74 29.84 -4.04 -9.22
N SER A 75 30.48 -2.87 -9.25
CA SER A 75 30.23 -1.79 -8.30
C SER A 75 28.78 -1.27 -8.41
N VAL A 76 28.29 -1.03 -9.63
CA VAL A 76 26.92 -0.59 -9.88
C VAL A 76 25.91 -1.64 -9.39
N VAL A 77 26.15 -2.92 -9.68
CA VAL A 77 25.31 -4.02 -9.21
C VAL A 77 25.23 -4.05 -7.68
N ALA A 78 26.37 -3.99 -7.00
CA ALA A 78 26.43 -4.03 -5.54
C ALA A 78 25.71 -2.83 -4.90
N GLN A 79 25.92 -1.62 -5.43
CA GLN A 79 25.22 -0.42 -4.96
C GLN A 79 23.70 -0.52 -5.17
N THR A 80 23.29 -1.01 -6.33
CA THR A 80 21.86 -1.17 -6.63
C THR A 80 21.22 -2.21 -5.72
N GLN A 81 21.89 -3.33 -5.45
CA GLN A 81 21.40 -4.35 -4.51
C GLN A 81 21.19 -3.79 -3.11
N THR A 82 22.16 -3.03 -2.58
CA THR A 82 22.04 -2.41 -1.26
C THR A 82 20.87 -1.45 -1.22
N ARG A 83 20.72 -0.58 -2.22
CA ARG A 83 19.58 0.35 -2.31
C ARG A 83 18.24 -0.37 -2.38
N LEU A 84 18.12 -1.40 -3.20
CA LEU A 84 16.88 -2.17 -3.32
C LEU A 84 16.51 -2.86 -2.00
N GLN A 85 17.50 -3.33 -1.23
CA GLN A 85 17.27 -3.91 0.10
C GLN A 85 16.72 -2.86 1.07
N ASP A 86 17.32 -1.66 1.12
CA ASP A 86 16.88 -0.57 1.97
C ASP A 86 15.48 -0.08 1.58
N GLU A 87 15.21 0.06 0.30
CA GLU A 87 13.91 0.46 -0.23
C GLU A 87 12.83 -0.60 0.05
N HIS A 88 13.19 -1.88 -0.05
CA HIS A 88 12.28 -2.99 0.29
C HIS A 88 11.91 -2.98 1.78
N ALA A 89 12.88 -2.75 2.66
CA ALA A 89 12.63 -2.62 4.09
C ALA A 89 11.66 -1.46 4.40
N ARG A 90 11.88 -0.29 3.78
CA ARG A 90 10.97 0.86 3.90
C ARG A 90 9.58 0.59 3.34
N ALA A 91 9.48 -0.12 2.21
CA ALA A 91 8.20 -0.48 1.63
C ALA A 91 7.39 -1.40 2.55
N THR A 92 8.05 -2.33 3.23
CA THR A 92 7.43 -3.20 4.23
C THR A 92 6.90 -2.39 5.41
N GLU A 93 7.72 -1.49 5.97
CA GLU A 93 7.33 -0.60 7.07
C GLU A 93 6.11 0.27 6.71
N LEU A 94 6.12 0.89 5.52
CA LEU A 94 5.00 1.69 5.05
C LEU A 94 3.73 0.85 4.83
N THR A 95 3.88 -0.39 4.36
CA THR A 95 2.74 -1.30 4.17
C THR A 95 2.10 -1.66 5.51
N ASP A 96 2.90 -1.97 6.52
CA ASP A 96 2.42 -2.27 7.87
C ASP A 96 1.76 -1.03 8.49
N ARG A 97 2.35 0.15 8.31
CA ARG A 97 1.75 1.40 8.77
C ARG A 97 0.39 1.70 8.13
N VAL A 98 0.24 1.44 6.83
CA VAL A 98 -1.05 1.58 6.15
C VAL A 98 -2.09 0.64 6.76
N ARG A 99 -1.74 -0.62 7.05
CA ARG A 99 -2.65 -1.58 7.69
C ARG A 99 -3.08 -1.14 9.09
N GLU A 100 -2.13 -0.69 9.92
CA GLU A 100 -2.45 -0.16 11.25
C GLU A 100 -3.44 1.01 11.20
N LEU A 101 -3.20 1.96 10.30
CA LEU A 101 -4.08 3.11 10.11
C LEU A 101 -5.47 2.71 9.60
N GLU A 102 -5.56 1.72 8.72
CA GLU A 102 -6.84 1.18 8.24
C GLU A 102 -7.63 0.51 9.37
N ASP A 103 -6.97 -0.24 10.24
CA ASP A 103 -7.59 -0.87 11.39
C ASP A 103 -8.05 0.16 12.44
N GLU A 104 -7.25 1.21 12.71
CA GLU A 104 -7.65 2.29 13.62
C GLU A 104 -8.85 3.08 13.06
N ILE A 105 -8.84 3.40 11.76
CA ILE A 105 -9.99 4.03 11.09
C ILE A 105 -11.24 3.17 11.19
N ARG A 106 -11.11 1.85 11.04
CA ARG A 106 -12.22 0.90 11.17
C ARG A 106 -12.78 0.93 12.58
N LYS A 107 -11.95 0.77 13.62
CA LYS A 107 -12.37 0.81 15.02
C LYS A 107 -13.12 2.10 15.35
N LEU A 108 -12.54 3.25 15.04
CA LEU A 108 -13.20 4.54 15.24
C LEU A 108 -14.50 4.70 14.43
N SER A 109 -14.60 4.03 13.29
CA SER A 109 -15.82 4.02 12.48
C SER A 109 -16.90 3.16 13.09
N ASP A 110 -16.53 2.05 13.69
CA ASP A 110 -17.46 1.13 14.36
C ASP A 110 -18.01 1.76 15.66
N GLU A 111 -17.14 2.37 16.47
CA GLU A 111 -17.55 3.14 17.66
C GLU A 111 -18.57 4.26 17.32
N VAL A 112 -18.43 4.93 16.17
CA VAL A 112 -19.35 5.98 15.70
C VAL A 112 -20.62 5.39 15.03
N SER A 113 -20.69 4.07 14.82
CA SER A 113 -21.79 3.39 14.13
C SER A 113 -22.80 2.75 15.06
N THR A 114 -22.54 2.71 16.37
CA THR A 114 -23.42 2.19 17.40
C THR A 114 -23.96 3.29 18.28
N ASP A 115 -25.12 3.07 18.85
CA ASP A 115 -25.70 3.90 19.89
C ASP A 115 -25.10 3.48 21.24
N PRO A 116 -24.58 4.42 22.06
CA PRO A 116 -23.88 4.07 23.30
C PRO A 116 -24.79 3.47 24.38
N LEU A 117 -26.10 3.77 24.34
CA LEU A 117 -27.04 3.27 25.30
C LEU A 117 -27.49 1.83 24.97
N THR A 118 -27.96 1.62 23.77
CA THR A 118 -28.57 0.37 23.32
C THR A 118 -27.62 -0.63 22.70
N GLN A 119 -26.38 -0.22 22.38
CA GLN A 119 -25.36 -1.02 21.67
C GLN A 119 -25.78 -1.54 20.29
N ILE A 120 -26.93 -1.11 19.78
CA ILE A 120 -27.38 -1.39 18.42
C ILE A 120 -26.85 -0.35 17.43
N ALA A 121 -26.96 -0.64 16.15
CA ALA A 121 -26.57 0.29 15.10
C ALA A 121 -27.36 1.61 15.21
N ASN A 122 -26.66 2.73 15.33
CA ASN A 122 -27.29 4.04 15.18
C ASN A 122 -27.66 4.29 13.71
N ARG A 123 -28.31 5.43 13.41
CA ARG A 123 -28.70 5.76 12.03
C ARG A 123 -27.58 5.55 11.00
N ARG A 124 -26.34 5.87 11.34
CA ARG A 124 -25.20 5.73 10.45
C ARG A 124 -24.79 4.26 10.28
N GLY A 125 -24.81 3.49 11.35
CA GLY A 125 -24.56 2.05 11.34
C GLY A 125 -25.63 1.31 10.54
N LEU A 126 -26.89 1.69 10.72
CA LEU A 126 -28.03 1.15 9.96
C LEU A 126 -27.89 1.39 8.46
N MET A 127 -27.55 2.60 8.03
CA MET A 127 -27.37 2.92 6.61
C MET A 127 -26.23 2.11 5.98
N ARG A 128 -25.13 1.92 6.68
CA ARG A 128 -24.02 1.06 6.21
C ARG A 128 -24.45 -0.42 6.08
N ALA A 129 -25.16 -0.94 7.09
CA ALA A 129 -25.65 -2.30 7.05
C ALA A 129 -26.63 -2.50 5.88
N PHE A 130 -27.51 -1.53 5.65
CA PHE A 130 -28.46 -1.54 4.55
C PHE A 130 -27.74 -1.54 3.19
N GLU A 131 -26.77 -0.67 2.97
CA GLU A 131 -25.98 -0.62 1.73
C GLU A 131 -25.24 -1.96 1.47
N ALA A 132 -24.68 -2.56 2.51
CA ALA A 132 -24.00 -3.85 2.41
C ALA A 132 -24.98 -4.99 2.05
N GLU A 133 -26.17 -5.02 2.67
CA GLU A 133 -27.21 -6.02 2.37
C GLU A 133 -27.81 -5.80 0.97
N GLN A 134 -28.02 -4.57 0.54
CA GLN A 134 -28.45 -4.26 -0.81
C GLN A 134 -27.47 -4.80 -1.85
N ALA A 135 -26.19 -4.55 -1.68
CA ALA A 135 -25.15 -5.09 -2.56
C ALA A 135 -25.09 -6.63 -2.52
N ARG A 136 -25.44 -7.26 -1.38
CA ARG A 136 -25.56 -8.73 -1.27
C ARG A 136 -26.75 -9.27 -2.04
N VAL A 137 -27.90 -8.63 -1.93
CA VAL A 137 -29.12 -8.93 -2.69
C VAL A 137 -28.84 -8.90 -4.21
N GLU A 138 -28.20 -7.83 -4.67
CA GLU A 138 -27.84 -7.69 -6.09
C GLU A 138 -26.94 -8.82 -6.59
N ARG A 139 -25.99 -9.30 -5.77
CA ARG A 139 -25.09 -10.38 -6.14
C ARG A 139 -25.71 -11.77 -6.05
N GLN A 140 -26.60 -11.99 -5.07
CA GLN A 140 -27.13 -13.32 -4.74
C GLN A 140 -28.57 -13.53 -5.19
N GLY A 141 -29.27 -12.49 -5.60
CA GLY A 141 -30.68 -12.56 -5.99
C GLY A 141 -31.64 -12.91 -4.83
N THR A 142 -31.21 -12.72 -3.57
CA THR A 142 -32.02 -13.02 -2.38
C THR A 142 -32.92 -11.83 -2.02
N PRO A 143 -34.18 -12.01 -1.56
CA PRO A 143 -35.03 -10.89 -1.16
C PRO A 143 -34.53 -10.24 0.12
N LEU A 144 -34.68 -8.91 0.22
CA LEU A 144 -34.46 -8.12 1.43
C LEU A 144 -35.81 -7.59 1.94
N ALA A 145 -36.09 -7.75 3.22
CA ALA A 145 -37.22 -7.12 3.89
C ALA A 145 -36.72 -6.12 4.94
N VAL A 146 -37.34 -4.98 5.02
CA VAL A 146 -37.05 -3.93 6.02
C VAL A 146 -38.28 -3.72 6.89
N GLY A 147 -38.10 -3.76 8.21
CA GLY A 147 -39.13 -3.44 9.20
C GLY A 147 -38.84 -2.14 9.91
N LEU A 148 -39.83 -1.33 10.17
CA LEU A 148 -39.76 -0.13 11.00
C LEU A 148 -40.66 -0.33 12.23
N LEU A 149 -40.09 -0.11 13.41
CA LEU A 149 -40.80 -0.18 14.69
C LEU A 149 -40.71 1.19 15.37
N ASP A 150 -41.80 1.64 15.94
CA ASP A 150 -41.90 2.87 16.75
C ASP A 150 -42.68 2.59 18.02
N VAL A 151 -42.30 3.27 19.11
CA VAL A 151 -42.95 3.11 20.41
C VAL A 151 -43.99 4.21 20.60
N ASP A 152 -45.26 3.83 20.63
CA ASP A 152 -46.35 4.77 20.80
C ASP A 152 -46.28 5.50 22.16
N ASN A 153 -46.45 6.83 22.12
CA ASN A 153 -46.43 7.69 23.29
C ASN A 153 -45.17 7.65 24.17
N PHE A 154 -44.01 7.26 23.62
CA PHE A 154 -42.73 7.19 24.34
C PHE A 154 -42.39 8.48 25.10
N LYS A 155 -42.67 9.64 24.49
CA LYS A 155 -42.48 10.94 25.15
C LYS A 155 -43.33 11.06 26.43
N LYS A 156 -44.61 10.63 26.43
CA LYS A 156 -45.45 10.67 27.62
C LYS A 156 -44.95 9.74 28.72
N LEU A 157 -44.38 8.59 28.34
CA LEU A 157 -43.75 7.67 29.27
C LEU A 157 -42.59 8.33 30.00
N ASN A 158 -41.71 8.98 29.26
CA ASN A 158 -40.58 9.72 29.81
C ASN A 158 -40.98 10.89 30.69
N ASP A 159 -42.02 11.64 30.30
CA ASP A 159 -42.53 12.80 31.06
C ASP A 159 -43.19 12.36 32.39
N GLN A 160 -43.74 11.14 32.46
CA GLN A 160 -44.42 10.60 33.64
C GLN A 160 -43.47 9.82 34.59
N LEU A 161 -42.57 9.03 34.04
CA LEU A 161 -41.75 8.08 34.81
C LEU A 161 -40.29 8.50 34.88
N GLY A 162 -39.88 9.57 34.16
CA GLY A 162 -38.53 10.04 34.08
C GLY A 162 -37.75 9.39 32.93
N HIS A 163 -36.71 10.07 32.45
CA HIS A 163 -35.87 9.61 31.34
C HIS A 163 -35.15 8.30 31.63
N GLN A 164 -34.82 8.01 32.88
CA GLN A 164 -34.15 6.80 33.29
C GLN A 164 -34.97 5.53 32.99
N THR A 165 -36.31 5.61 33.11
CA THR A 165 -37.19 4.51 32.74
C THR A 165 -37.33 4.32 31.23
N GLY A 166 -37.14 5.40 30.46
CA GLY A 166 -37.13 5.32 29.00
C GLY A 166 -35.81 4.77 28.44
N ASP A 167 -34.75 4.82 29.23
CA ASP A 167 -33.42 4.30 28.86
C ASP A 167 -33.30 2.77 29.18
N GLU A 168 -34.14 2.23 30.06
CA GLU A 168 -34.26 0.80 30.36
C GLU A 168 -35.17 0.07 29.36
#